data_cf41dece15e010ce7ad5c49ed08fcf94
#
_entry.id   cf41dece15e010ce7ad5c49ed08fcf94
#
_cell.length_a   1.000
_cell.length_b   1.000
_cell.length_c   1.000
_cell.angle_alpha   90.00
_cell.angle_beta   90.00
_cell.angle_gamma   90.00
#
_symmetry.space_group_name_H-M   'P 1'
#
loop_
_entity.id
_entity.type
_entity.pdbx_description
1 polymer ?
#
loop_
_entity_poly.entity_id
_entity_poly.type
_entity_poly.pdbx_seq_one_letter_code
_entity_poly.pdbx_strand_id
1 'polypeptide(L)'
;MSYTWNVKTKVLFGAGKLKELHKEALPGKKALVVISNGKSTRLNGSLATLEGELKLAGVEYAIFDKIEANPLEPTVQAGVEFGREHGADFVIGLGGGSVMDSAKVIAAMIPQQGGRVWDYMGTGTGEHRQFNAAPLPTVAISTSAGTGSEVDGGSVVTSPVTHEKSAFFGPCPVLAVVDPALMVTVPPKFTAYQGFDALFHSTEGFISNRCNEMSSMVEREAIRLIAKSLPTAVADGTNLAARTDVAFANTLGGYSMETSSCTSEHTLEHALSGEHQDLPHGAGLIMISLAYYRHLIGKGACPEKFVEMAKLMGKEDATKPEDFLDALAALQKACGVNNLKMSDYGITPDEFPGMAKLSRTAVGVLFDFDPIPLSDDDVINIFTESYR
;
A
#
# COMPACT_ATOMS: atom_id res chain seq x y z
N MET A 1 25.95 4.61 13.37
CA MET A 1 24.53 4.47 13.03
C MET A 1 23.90 3.36 13.86
N SER A 2 22.63 3.49 14.31
CA SER A 2 21.95 2.48 15.14
C SER A 2 20.51 2.33 14.62
N TYR A 3 20.10 1.10 14.29
CA TYR A 3 18.74 0.77 13.85
C TYR A 3 18.39 -0.65 14.28
N THR A 4 17.08 -0.96 14.28
CA THR A 4 16.57 -2.32 14.46
C THR A 4 15.92 -2.78 13.15
N TRP A 5 16.33 -3.94 12.66
CA TRP A 5 15.71 -4.62 11.53
C TRP A 5 15.00 -5.87 12.02
N ASN A 6 13.69 -5.96 11.81
CA ASN A 6 12.91 -7.11 12.26
C ASN A 6 11.81 -7.42 11.24
N VAL A 7 12.10 -8.34 10.33
CA VAL A 7 11.15 -8.85 9.34
C VAL A 7 10.51 -10.11 9.88
N LYS A 8 9.24 -10.04 10.27
CA LYS A 8 8.54 -11.13 10.95
C LYS A 8 7.75 -12.05 10.02
N THR A 9 7.39 -11.58 8.83
CA THR A 9 6.56 -12.32 7.89
C THR A 9 7.36 -13.38 7.15
N LYS A 10 6.91 -14.64 7.19
CA LYS A 10 7.39 -15.67 6.27
C LYS A 10 6.78 -15.43 4.90
N VAL A 11 7.59 -15.30 3.85
CA VAL A 11 7.12 -15.06 2.48
C VAL A 11 7.29 -16.28 1.60
N LEU A 12 6.21 -16.75 1.00
CA LEU A 12 6.21 -17.70 -0.11
C LEU A 12 6.15 -16.91 -1.41
N PHE A 13 7.30 -16.74 -2.05
CA PHE A 13 7.40 -15.94 -3.28
C PHE A 13 7.57 -16.85 -4.52
N GLY A 14 6.81 -16.58 -5.57
CA GLY A 14 6.97 -17.20 -6.89
C GLY A 14 5.67 -17.70 -7.50
N ALA A 15 5.69 -17.89 -8.82
CA ALA A 15 4.53 -18.37 -9.57
C ALA A 15 4.09 -19.76 -9.13
N GLY A 16 2.79 -19.93 -8.84
CA GLY A 16 2.19 -21.18 -8.38
C GLY A 16 2.29 -21.42 -6.88
N LYS A 17 2.86 -20.49 -6.10
CA LYS A 17 3.06 -20.69 -4.66
C LYS A 17 1.76 -20.78 -3.86
N LEU A 18 0.67 -20.19 -4.32
CA LEU A 18 -0.63 -20.39 -3.67
C LEU A 18 -1.01 -21.88 -3.58
N LYS A 19 -0.67 -22.69 -4.59
CA LYS A 19 -0.95 -24.15 -4.62
C LYS A 19 -0.08 -24.98 -3.67
N GLU A 20 0.81 -24.34 -2.93
CA GLU A 20 1.65 -24.98 -1.92
C GLU A 20 1.26 -24.61 -0.48
N LEU A 21 0.19 -23.80 -0.30
CA LEU A 21 -0.21 -23.28 1.00
C LEU A 21 -0.52 -24.39 2.02
N HIS A 22 -1.11 -25.53 1.58
CA HIS A 22 -1.39 -26.66 2.44
C HIS A 22 -0.16 -27.33 3.05
N LYS A 23 1.04 -27.07 2.50
CA LYS A 23 2.32 -27.59 3.04
C LYS A 23 2.85 -26.75 4.19
N GLU A 24 2.28 -25.57 4.41
CA GLU A 24 2.66 -24.66 5.46
C GLU A 24 1.92 -24.96 6.77
N ALA A 25 2.56 -24.65 7.88
CA ALA A 25 1.90 -24.66 9.19
C ALA A 25 0.98 -23.42 9.30
N LEU A 26 -0.30 -23.58 8.95
CA LEU A 26 -1.29 -22.52 9.12
C LEU A 26 -1.52 -22.24 10.61
N PRO A 27 -1.77 -20.96 10.98
CA PRO A 27 -1.75 -20.55 12.40
C PRO A 27 -3.00 -20.92 13.18
N GLY A 28 -3.99 -21.57 12.56
CA GLY A 28 -5.26 -21.94 13.19
C GLY A 28 -6.00 -23.05 12.46
N LYS A 29 -7.25 -23.29 12.86
CA LYS A 29 -8.12 -24.33 12.31
C LYS A 29 -9.41 -23.76 11.72
N LYS A 30 -9.77 -22.51 12.02
CA LYS A 30 -10.97 -21.82 11.53
C LYS A 30 -10.60 -20.46 10.94
N ALA A 31 -10.48 -20.41 9.62
CA ALA A 31 -10.11 -19.19 8.91
C ALA A 31 -11.31 -18.28 8.65
N LEU A 32 -11.16 -16.98 8.84
CA LEU A 32 -11.97 -16.00 8.14
C LEU A 32 -11.24 -15.60 6.85
N VAL A 33 -11.80 -15.94 5.70
CA VAL A 33 -11.27 -15.51 4.39
C VAL A 33 -11.92 -14.18 4.00
N VAL A 34 -11.14 -13.12 3.96
CA VAL A 34 -11.57 -11.77 3.58
C VAL A 34 -11.22 -11.54 2.11
N ILE A 35 -12.20 -11.12 1.31
CA ILE A 35 -12.04 -10.79 -0.11
C ILE A 35 -12.81 -9.51 -0.45
N SER A 36 -12.53 -8.95 -1.62
CA SER A 36 -13.27 -7.77 -2.09
C SER A 36 -14.71 -8.11 -2.49
N ASN A 37 -15.57 -7.09 -2.50
CA ASN A 37 -16.92 -7.14 -3.03
C ASN A 37 -16.97 -7.29 -4.58
N GLY A 38 -15.82 -7.21 -5.24
CA GLY A 38 -15.65 -7.45 -6.67
C GLY A 38 -15.64 -8.94 -7.04
N LYS A 39 -15.46 -9.20 -8.32
CA LYS A 39 -15.50 -10.58 -8.86
C LYS A 39 -14.10 -11.14 -9.22
N SER A 40 -13.03 -10.36 -9.08
CA SER A 40 -11.69 -10.70 -9.60
C SER A 40 -11.16 -12.02 -9.05
N THR A 41 -11.16 -12.23 -7.74
CA THR A 41 -10.65 -13.44 -7.08
C THR A 41 -11.46 -14.70 -7.42
N ARG A 42 -12.75 -14.53 -7.73
CA ARG A 42 -13.63 -15.62 -8.19
C ARG A 42 -13.37 -15.94 -9.66
N LEU A 43 -13.24 -14.92 -10.52
CA LEU A 43 -13.07 -15.08 -11.96
C LEU A 43 -11.67 -15.57 -12.36
N ASN A 44 -10.62 -15.16 -11.66
CA ASN A 44 -9.25 -15.61 -11.92
C ASN A 44 -8.90 -16.95 -11.25
N GLY A 45 -9.83 -17.52 -10.48
CA GLY A 45 -9.68 -18.82 -9.83
C GLY A 45 -8.84 -18.82 -8.55
N SER A 46 -8.35 -17.67 -8.08
CA SER A 46 -7.53 -17.62 -6.85
C SER A 46 -8.31 -18.05 -5.61
N LEU A 47 -9.59 -17.66 -5.49
CA LEU A 47 -10.43 -18.10 -4.39
C LEU A 47 -10.64 -19.62 -4.41
N ALA A 48 -11.01 -20.19 -5.56
CA ALA A 48 -11.21 -21.65 -5.69
C ALA A 48 -9.91 -22.44 -5.38
N THR A 49 -8.76 -21.89 -5.76
CA THR A 49 -7.45 -22.47 -5.40
C THR A 49 -7.24 -22.43 -3.89
N LEU A 50 -7.49 -21.29 -3.23
CA LEU A 50 -7.37 -21.16 -1.78
C LEU A 50 -8.30 -22.14 -1.04
N GLU A 51 -9.57 -22.24 -1.46
CA GLU A 51 -10.54 -23.19 -0.88
C GLU A 51 -10.04 -24.64 -0.96
N GLY A 52 -9.44 -25.01 -2.11
CA GLY A 52 -8.79 -26.31 -2.29
C GLY A 52 -7.63 -26.53 -1.32
N GLU A 53 -6.77 -25.53 -1.14
CA GLU A 53 -5.60 -25.57 -0.25
C GLU A 53 -6.02 -25.67 1.23
N LEU A 54 -7.06 -24.93 1.64
CA LEU A 54 -7.61 -25.00 3.00
C LEU A 54 -8.20 -26.36 3.30
N LYS A 55 -8.92 -26.97 2.33
CA LYS A 55 -9.45 -28.33 2.45
C LYS A 55 -8.32 -29.36 2.62
N LEU A 56 -7.23 -29.24 1.86
CA LEU A 56 -6.05 -30.12 1.99
C LEU A 56 -5.37 -29.93 3.36
N ALA A 57 -5.34 -28.72 3.88
CA ALA A 57 -4.80 -28.41 5.21
C ALA A 57 -5.72 -28.81 6.38
N GLY A 58 -6.96 -29.25 6.10
CA GLY A 58 -7.95 -29.56 7.13
C GLY A 58 -8.38 -28.32 7.94
N VAL A 59 -8.52 -27.17 7.28
CA VAL A 59 -8.93 -25.88 7.87
C VAL A 59 -10.37 -25.58 7.45
N GLU A 60 -11.24 -25.33 8.43
CA GLU A 60 -12.59 -24.81 8.21
C GLU A 60 -12.50 -23.30 7.89
N TYR A 61 -13.43 -22.79 7.07
CA TYR A 61 -13.41 -21.38 6.73
C TYR A 61 -14.81 -20.80 6.51
N ALA A 62 -14.92 -19.48 6.74
CA ALA A 62 -16.04 -18.66 6.32
C ALA A 62 -15.50 -17.52 5.42
N ILE A 63 -16.31 -17.02 4.49
CA ILE A 63 -15.91 -15.99 3.54
C ILE A 63 -16.64 -14.69 3.83
N PHE A 64 -15.89 -13.61 4.05
CA PHE A 64 -16.38 -12.23 4.11
C PHE A 64 -16.01 -11.51 2.80
N ASP A 65 -16.97 -11.24 1.94
CA ASP A 65 -16.80 -10.74 0.58
C ASP A 65 -17.36 -9.34 0.36
N LYS A 66 -17.17 -8.44 1.33
CA LYS A 66 -17.77 -7.10 1.31
C LYS A 66 -16.79 -5.96 1.17
N ILE A 67 -15.47 -6.20 1.17
CA ILE A 67 -14.46 -5.13 1.16
C ILE A 67 -14.47 -4.40 -0.17
N GLU A 68 -14.69 -3.09 -0.11
CA GLU A 68 -14.57 -2.14 -1.22
C GLU A 68 -13.13 -1.61 -1.36
N ALA A 69 -12.85 -0.94 -2.49
CA ALA A 69 -11.64 -0.12 -2.63
C ALA A 69 -11.72 1.07 -1.65
N ASN A 70 -10.58 1.49 -1.07
CA ASN A 70 -10.54 2.45 0.04
C ASN A 70 -11.50 2.03 1.17
N PRO A 71 -11.17 0.97 1.94
CA PRO A 71 -12.11 0.28 2.80
C PRO A 71 -12.68 1.21 3.87
N LEU A 72 -14.01 1.15 4.03
CA LEU A 72 -14.73 1.98 4.99
C LEU A 72 -14.80 1.30 6.37
N GLU A 73 -14.68 2.10 7.44
CA GLU A 73 -14.77 1.60 8.82
C GLU A 73 -16.00 0.73 9.09
N PRO A 74 -17.23 1.10 8.66
CA PRO A 74 -18.40 0.25 8.92
C PRO A 74 -18.32 -1.13 8.27
N THR A 75 -17.71 -1.23 7.08
CA THR A 75 -17.54 -2.52 6.40
C THR A 75 -16.51 -3.39 7.12
N VAL A 76 -15.39 -2.79 7.54
CA VAL A 76 -14.37 -3.51 8.33
C VAL A 76 -14.94 -3.97 9.66
N GLN A 77 -15.72 -3.11 10.35
CA GLN A 77 -16.42 -3.46 11.60
C GLN A 77 -17.38 -4.64 11.41
N ALA A 78 -18.13 -4.66 10.30
CA ALA A 78 -19.01 -5.81 9.99
C ALA A 78 -18.20 -7.10 9.78
N GLY A 79 -16.99 -7.02 9.23
CA GLY A 79 -16.06 -8.15 9.11
C GLY A 79 -15.59 -8.68 10.46
N VAL A 80 -15.37 -7.79 11.44
CA VAL A 80 -15.03 -8.18 12.83
C VAL A 80 -16.16 -8.99 13.46
N GLU A 81 -17.40 -8.50 13.33
CA GLU A 81 -18.59 -9.15 13.89
C GLU A 81 -18.81 -10.52 13.22
N PHE A 82 -18.71 -10.57 11.90
CA PHE A 82 -18.81 -11.82 11.15
C PHE A 82 -17.74 -12.85 11.57
N GLY A 83 -16.49 -12.41 11.77
CA GLY A 83 -15.42 -13.30 12.25
C GLY A 83 -15.65 -13.85 13.65
N ARG A 84 -16.22 -13.03 14.56
CA ARG A 84 -16.64 -13.46 15.92
C ARG A 84 -17.75 -14.50 15.87
N GLU A 85 -18.79 -14.28 15.06
CA GLU A 85 -19.92 -15.21 14.90
C GLU A 85 -19.48 -16.59 14.40
N HIS A 86 -18.48 -16.62 13.50
CA HIS A 86 -17.94 -17.86 12.94
C HIS A 86 -16.83 -18.50 13.79
N GLY A 87 -16.43 -17.87 14.88
CA GLY A 87 -15.37 -18.36 15.78
C GLY A 87 -14.01 -18.48 15.10
N ALA A 88 -13.68 -17.52 14.24
CA ALA A 88 -12.38 -17.50 13.55
C ALA A 88 -11.23 -17.41 14.54
N ASP A 89 -10.19 -18.23 14.33
CA ASP A 89 -8.96 -18.25 15.11
C ASP A 89 -7.76 -17.67 14.36
N PHE A 90 -7.91 -17.38 13.05
CA PHE A 90 -7.02 -16.57 12.23
C PHE A 90 -7.76 -15.97 11.04
N VAL A 91 -7.14 -15.01 10.35
CA VAL A 91 -7.73 -14.33 9.20
C VAL A 91 -6.83 -14.48 7.97
N ILE A 92 -7.43 -14.71 6.80
CA ILE A 92 -6.74 -14.74 5.50
C ILE A 92 -7.25 -13.58 4.66
N GLY A 93 -6.36 -12.66 4.26
CA GLY A 93 -6.67 -11.65 3.26
C GLY A 93 -6.27 -12.14 1.86
N LEU A 94 -7.25 -12.44 0.98
CA LEU A 94 -7.00 -12.79 -0.42
C LEU A 94 -7.43 -11.63 -1.31
N GLY A 95 -6.48 -10.79 -1.73
CA GLY A 95 -6.82 -9.61 -2.54
C GLY A 95 -5.67 -8.61 -2.69
N GLY A 96 -6.02 -7.37 -3.03
CA GLY A 96 -5.11 -6.23 -3.02
C GLY A 96 -4.98 -5.61 -1.62
N GLY A 97 -4.31 -4.45 -1.54
CA GLY A 97 -4.06 -3.72 -0.29
C GLY A 97 -5.30 -3.54 0.57
N SER A 98 -6.39 -3.00 0.01
CA SER A 98 -7.66 -2.80 0.73
C SER A 98 -8.16 -4.06 1.46
N VAL A 99 -8.00 -5.23 0.84
CA VAL A 99 -8.41 -6.52 1.41
C VAL A 99 -7.43 -6.96 2.50
N MET A 100 -6.12 -6.84 2.25
CA MET A 100 -5.09 -7.23 3.23
C MET A 100 -5.12 -6.34 4.46
N ASP A 101 -5.27 -5.03 4.26
CA ASP A 101 -5.44 -4.05 5.34
C ASP A 101 -6.67 -4.36 6.20
N SER A 102 -7.84 -4.55 5.54
CA SER A 102 -9.07 -4.96 6.25
C SER A 102 -8.88 -6.27 7.00
N ALA A 103 -8.20 -7.27 6.42
CA ALA A 103 -7.94 -8.55 7.07
C ALA A 103 -7.07 -8.39 8.32
N LYS A 104 -6.02 -7.54 8.27
CA LYS A 104 -5.17 -7.22 9.44
C LYS A 104 -5.97 -6.54 10.54
N VAL A 105 -6.78 -5.53 10.19
CA VAL A 105 -7.65 -4.84 11.16
C VAL A 105 -8.69 -5.79 11.76
N ILE A 106 -9.38 -6.58 10.95
CA ILE A 106 -10.36 -7.57 11.41
C ILE A 106 -9.70 -8.56 12.37
N ALA A 107 -8.54 -9.11 12.01
CA ALA A 107 -7.79 -10.03 12.86
C ALA A 107 -7.41 -9.41 14.21
N ALA A 108 -6.98 -8.15 14.20
CA ALA A 108 -6.64 -7.45 15.43
C ALA A 108 -7.86 -7.18 16.31
N MET A 109 -9.01 -6.89 15.70
CA MET A 109 -10.21 -6.46 16.41
C MET A 109 -11.15 -7.61 16.88
N ILE A 110 -11.10 -8.80 16.28
CA ILE A 110 -11.92 -9.95 16.70
C ILE A 110 -11.79 -10.22 18.21
N PRO A 111 -10.60 -10.29 18.83
CA PRO A 111 -10.46 -10.60 20.24
C PRO A 111 -10.71 -9.40 21.17
N GLN A 112 -10.77 -8.16 20.67
CA GLN A 112 -10.88 -6.99 21.52
C GLN A 112 -12.25 -6.90 22.22
N GLN A 113 -12.25 -6.47 23.47
CA GLN A 113 -13.44 -6.23 24.25
C GLN A 113 -13.75 -4.73 24.29
N GLY A 114 -14.90 -4.34 23.72
CA GLY A 114 -15.37 -2.95 23.66
C GLY A 114 -14.71 -2.10 22.59
N GLY A 115 -15.38 -1.05 22.19
CA GLY A 115 -14.95 -0.14 21.13
C GLY A 115 -15.21 -0.66 19.72
N ARG A 116 -15.10 0.26 18.76
CA ARG A 116 -15.19 0.02 17.32
C ARG A 116 -13.81 0.08 16.69
N VAL A 117 -13.68 -0.31 15.44
CA VAL A 117 -12.43 -0.21 14.66
C VAL A 117 -11.85 1.21 14.75
N TRP A 118 -12.69 2.26 14.58
CA TRP A 118 -12.23 3.64 14.60
C TRP A 118 -11.59 4.07 15.93
N ASP A 119 -12.05 3.52 17.05
CA ASP A 119 -11.48 3.82 18.38
C ASP A 119 -10.03 3.32 18.55
N TYR A 120 -9.61 2.34 17.72
CA TYR A 120 -8.28 1.73 17.74
C TYR A 120 -7.36 2.22 16.63
N MET A 121 -7.80 3.20 15.81
CA MET A 121 -6.93 3.78 14.80
C MET A 121 -5.69 4.40 15.43
N GLY A 122 -4.54 4.23 14.79
CA GLY A 122 -3.26 4.77 15.27
C GLY A 122 -3.08 6.24 14.94
N THR A 123 -3.83 6.75 13.95
CA THR A 123 -3.85 8.16 13.53
C THR A 123 -5.29 8.63 13.31
N GLY A 124 -5.49 9.89 12.94
CA GLY A 124 -6.82 10.46 12.76
C GLY A 124 -7.51 10.82 14.07
N THR A 125 -8.83 10.97 14.03
CA THR A 125 -9.66 11.41 15.16
C THR A 125 -10.17 10.27 16.06
N GLY A 126 -9.64 9.05 15.91
CA GLY A 126 -9.97 7.90 16.78
C GLY A 126 -9.50 8.12 18.23
N GLU A 127 -9.91 7.24 19.13
CA GLU A 127 -9.52 7.32 20.55
C GLU A 127 -8.10 6.76 20.80
N HIS A 128 -7.43 6.22 19.80
CA HIS A 128 -6.10 5.61 19.88
C HIS A 128 -5.97 4.54 20.98
N ARG A 129 -7.04 3.73 21.16
CA ARG A 129 -7.07 2.68 22.17
C ARG A 129 -5.99 1.63 21.93
N GLN A 130 -5.41 1.15 23.00
CA GLN A 130 -4.49 0.01 22.97
C GLN A 130 -5.27 -1.31 22.97
N PHE A 131 -4.70 -2.35 22.34
CA PHE A 131 -5.28 -3.69 22.37
C PHE A 131 -5.34 -4.23 23.79
N ASN A 132 -6.50 -4.79 24.17
CA ASN A 132 -6.71 -5.44 25.47
C ASN A 132 -6.62 -6.98 25.39
N ALA A 133 -6.48 -7.52 24.19
CA ALA A 133 -6.23 -8.93 23.91
C ALA A 133 -5.26 -9.05 22.73
N ALA A 134 -4.52 -10.15 22.66
CA ALA A 134 -3.59 -10.40 21.54
C ALA A 134 -4.37 -10.52 20.21
N PRO A 135 -3.96 -9.79 19.15
CA PRO A 135 -4.53 -9.94 17.82
C PRO A 135 -4.46 -11.39 17.31
N LEU A 136 -5.45 -11.80 16.52
CA LEU A 136 -5.38 -13.07 15.79
C LEU A 136 -4.29 -13.01 14.71
N PRO A 137 -3.65 -14.13 14.36
CA PRO A 137 -2.69 -14.17 13.25
C PRO A 137 -3.36 -13.89 11.90
N THR A 138 -2.62 -13.24 11.01
CA THR A 138 -3.07 -12.97 9.64
C THR A 138 -2.19 -13.70 8.63
N VAL A 139 -2.80 -14.26 7.59
CA VAL A 139 -2.15 -14.76 6.38
C VAL A 139 -2.54 -13.84 5.23
N ALA A 140 -1.56 -13.29 4.51
CA ALA A 140 -1.79 -12.39 3.39
C ALA A 140 -1.51 -13.10 2.06
N ILE A 141 -2.46 -13.04 1.12
CA ILE A 141 -2.32 -13.60 -0.25
C ILE A 141 -2.54 -12.45 -1.22
N SER A 142 -1.43 -11.90 -1.74
CA SER A 142 -1.50 -10.72 -2.58
C SER A 142 -1.91 -11.05 -4.01
N THR A 143 -2.90 -10.32 -4.55
CA THR A 143 -3.32 -10.38 -5.95
C THR A 143 -3.05 -9.08 -6.70
N SER A 144 -2.31 -8.15 -6.07
CA SER A 144 -1.88 -6.87 -6.62
C SER A 144 -0.43 -6.60 -6.24
N ALA A 145 0.21 -5.62 -6.86
CA ALA A 145 1.60 -5.26 -6.59
C ALA A 145 1.72 -3.72 -6.48
N GLY A 146 1.37 -3.18 -5.32
CA GLY A 146 1.40 -1.74 -5.04
C GLY A 146 1.69 -1.45 -3.57
N THR A 147 0.85 -1.96 -2.67
CA THR A 147 0.83 -1.54 -1.27
C THR A 147 1.90 -2.20 -0.38
N GLY A 148 2.47 -3.34 -0.76
CA GLY A 148 3.38 -4.10 0.11
C GLY A 148 2.75 -4.64 1.41
N SER A 149 1.44 -4.48 1.57
CA SER A 149 0.67 -4.79 2.80
C SER A 149 0.78 -6.24 3.28
N GLU A 150 1.31 -7.13 2.43
CA GLU A 150 1.57 -8.53 2.79
C GLU A 150 2.71 -8.72 3.77
N VAL A 151 3.56 -7.70 3.98
CA VAL A 151 4.76 -7.82 4.85
C VAL A 151 4.89 -6.72 5.91
N ASP A 152 3.97 -5.77 5.96
CA ASP A 152 3.95 -4.69 6.95
C ASP A 152 2.81 -4.81 7.97
N GLY A 153 2.93 -4.05 9.07
CA GLY A 153 1.92 -3.97 10.12
C GLY A 153 0.94 -2.79 9.97
N GLY A 154 1.16 -1.93 8.97
CA GLY A 154 0.26 -0.81 8.68
C GLY A 154 -1.01 -1.27 7.98
N SER A 155 -2.10 -0.57 8.19
CA SER A 155 -3.36 -0.77 7.47
C SER A 155 -4.09 0.56 7.36
N VAL A 156 -4.80 0.78 6.27
CA VAL A 156 -5.52 2.03 6.04
C VAL A 156 -7.02 1.79 5.99
N VAL A 157 -7.77 2.58 6.76
CA VAL A 157 -9.23 2.54 6.82
C VAL A 157 -9.77 3.96 6.71
N THR A 158 -10.85 4.12 5.97
CA THR A 158 -11.48 5.43 5.73
C THR A 158 -12.73 5.60 6.59
N SER A 159 -12.85 6.75 7.24
CA SER A 159 -14.08 7.18 7.90
C SER A 159 -15.05 7.82 6.89
N PRO A 160 -16.26 7.29 6.70
CA PRO A 160 -17.23 7.92 5.81
C PRO A 160 -17.85 9.20 6.43
N VAL A 161 -17.51 9.54 7.68
CA VAL A 161 -18.05 10.69 8.40
C VAL A 161 -17.08 11.87 8.38
N THR A 162 -15.79 11.59 8.64
CA THR A 162 -14.73 12.62 8.73
C THR A 162 -13.88 12.70 7.47
N HIS A 163 -14.08 11.77 6.54
CA HIS A 163 -13.30 11.60 5.28
C HIS A 163 -11.80 11.33 5.52
N GLU A 164 -11.44 11.09 6.77
CA GLU A 164 -10.08 10.69 7.13
C GLU A 164 -9.77 9.30 6.60
N LYS A 165 -8.72 9.17 5.81
CA LYS A 165 -8.10 7.91 5.41
C LYS A 165 -6.88 7.71 6.29
N SER A 166 -7.08 7.02 7.42
CA SER A 166 -6.16 6.98 8.56
C SER A 166 -5.50 5.62 8.73
N ALA A 167 -4.36 5.62 9.41
CA ALA A 167 -3.56 4.41 9.64
C ALA A 167 -3.99 3.68 10.92
N PHE A 168 -4.07 2.37 10.81
CA PHE A 168 -4.17 1.42 11.91
C PHE A 168 -2.85 0.65 12.02
N PHE A 169 -2.29 0.51 13.21
CA PHE A 169 -1.04 -0.21 13.44
C PHE A 169 -1.30 -1.52 14.18
N GLY A 170 -1.02 -2.62 13.49
CA GLY A 170 -1.18 -3.98 14.00
C GLY A 170 0.07 -4.83 13.78
N PRO A 171 0.02 -6.13 14.09
CA PRO A 171 1.10 -7.04 13.76
C PRO A 171 1.16 -7.29 12.24
N CYS A 172 2.38 -7.47 11.72
CA CYS A 172 2.59 -7.97 10.37
C CYS A 172 1.94 -9.34 10.19
N PRO A 173 1.51 -9.73 8.97
CA PRO A 173 1.10 -11.10 8.68
C PRO A 173 2.17 -12.11 9.08
N VAL A 174 1.77 -13.26 9.61
CA VAL A 174 2.71 -14.33 9.97
C VAL A 174 3.20 -15.10 8.75
N LEU A 175 2.40 -15.09 7.68
CA LEU A 175 2.67 -15.75 6.40
C LEU A 175 2.12 -14.89 5.27
N ALA A 176 2.92 -14.69 4.23
CA ALA A 176 2.52 -14.04 2.99
C ALA A 176 2.71 -14.98 1.80
N VAL A 177 1.75 -14.97 0.87
CA VAL A 177 1.88 -15.61 -0.45
C VAL A 177 1.92 -14.52 -1.50
N VAL A 178 3.06 -14.39 -2.16
CA VAL A 178 3.27 -13.46 -3.29
C VAL A 178 3.45 -14.32 -4.55
N ASP A 179 2.34 -14.56 -5.22
CA ASP A 179 2.28 -15.39 -6.42
C ASP A 179 2.00 -14.51 -7.64
N PRO A 180 3.02 -14.16 -8.46
CA PRO A 180 2.85 -13.28 -9.61
C PRO A 180 1.84 -13.80 -10.65
N ALA A 181 1.56 -15.12 -10.68
CA ALA A 181 0.54 -15.69 -11.57
C ALA A 181 -0.88 -15.25 -11.20
N LEU A 182 -1.14 -14.84 -9.96
CA LEU A 182 -2.43 -14.27 -9.53
C LEU A 182 -2.66 -12.84 -10.06
N MET A 183 -1.60 -12.18 -10.51
CA MET A 183 -1.60 -10.77 -10.91
C MET A 183 -1.71 -10.56 -12.43
N VAL A 184 -1.62 -11.63 -13.23
CA VAL A 184 -1.61 -11.54 -14.71
C VAL A 184 -2.91 -11.01 -15.31
N THR A 185 -4.01 -11.07 -14.55
CA THR A 185 -5.33 -10.57 -14.98
C THR A 185 -5.60 -9.12 -14.53
N VAL A 186 -4.68 -8.49 -13.81
CA VAL A 186 -4.81 -7.07 -13.41
C VAL A 186 -4.75 -6.20 -14.67
N PRO A 187 -5.79 -5.35 -14.92
CA PRO A 187 -5.82 -4.50 -16.09
C PRO A 187 -4.64 -3.53 -16.15
N PRO A 188 -4.18 -3.13 -17.37
CA PRO A 188 -3.03 -2.24 -17.56
C PRO A 188 -3.07 -0.97 -16.71
N LYS A 189 -4.23 -0.29 -16.66
CA LYS A 189 -4.46 0.92 -15.86
C LYS A 189 -4.12 0.69 -14.37
N PHE A 190 -4.64 -0.39 -13.77
CA PHE A 190 -4.39 -0.70 -12.37
C PHE A 190 -2.99 -1.28 -12.14
N THR A 191 -2.41 -1.96 -13.14
CA THR A 191 -1.00 -2.36 -13.10
C THR A 191 -0.09 -1.15 -12.97
N ALA A 192 -0.35 -0.09 -13.76
CA ALA A 192 0.42 1.15 -13.66
C ALA A 192 0.24 1.80 -12.28
N TYR A 193 -0.99 1.99 -11.82
CA TYR A 193 -1.27 2.63 -10.53
C TYR A 193 -0.60 1.93 -9.36
N GLN A 194 -0.71 0.60 -9.31
CA GLN A 194 -0.09 -0.23 -8.28
C GLN A 194 1.44 -0.17 -8.36
N GLY A 195 2.01 -0.27 -9.57
CA GLY A 195 3.46 -0.19 -9.73
C GLY A 195 4.05 1.16 -9.31
N PHE A 196 3.34 2.26 -9.56
CA PHE A 196 3.75 3.59 -9.06
C PHE A 196 3.61 3.70 -7.55
N ASP A 197 2.58 3.13 -6.95
CA ASP A 197 2.41 3.04 -5.50
C ASP A 197 3.62 2.32 -4.86
N ALA A 198 4.00 1.14 -5.38
CA ALA A 198 5.22 0.43 -4.94
C ALA A 198 6.51 1.25 -5.17
N LEU A 199 6.58 2.05 -6.25
CA LEU A 199 7.71 2.96 -6.49
C LEU A 199 7.77 4.03 -5.40
N PHE A 200 6.64 4.67 -5.07
CA PHE A 200 6.61 5.77 -4.11
C PHE A 200 6.88 5.28 -2.69
N HIS A 201 6.39 4.12 -2.27
CA HIS A 201 6.82 3.49 -1.02
C HIS A 201 8.35 3.42 -0.90
N SER A 202 9.04 3.10 -2.00
CA SER A 202 10.48 2.96 -2.00
C SER A 202 11.22 4.28 -2.18
N THR A 203 10.72 5.22 -2.99
CA THR A 203 11.34 6.54 -3.16
C THR A 203 11.16 7.42 -1.93
N GLU A 204 9.99 7.39 -1.31
CA GLU A 204 9.74 8.08 -0.05
C GLU A 204 10.56 7.48 1.09
N GLY A 205 10.58 6.16 1.24
CA GLY A 205 11.43 5.50 2.23
C GLY A 205 12.90 5.86 2.05
N PHE A 206 13.38 5.92 0.80
CA PHE A 206 14.77 6.25 0.49
C PHE A 206 15.13 7.68 0.87
N ILE A 207 14.24 8.67 0.70
CA ILE A 207 14.47 10.06 1.12
C ILE A 207 14.09 10.34 2.57
N SER A 208 13.32 9.47 3.21
CA SER A 208 12.88 9.63 4.61
C SER A 208 14.06 9.90 5.55
N ASN A 209 13.84 10.72 6.58
CA ASN A 209 14.82 10.93 7.64
C ASN A 209 15.04 9.70 8.53
N ARG A 210 14.20 8.66 8.40
CA ARG A 210 14.34 7.33 9.03
C ARG A 210 15.15 6.33 8.18
N CYS A 211 15.48 6.70 6.94
CA CYS A 211 16.24 5.86 6.03
C CYS A 211 17.58 5.43 6.66
N ASN A 212 17.92 4.16 6.48
CA ASN A 212 19.16 3.56 6.98
C ASN A 212 19.73 2.59 5.93
N GLU A 213 20.93 2.01 6.18
CA GLU A 213 21.59 1.15 5.19
C GLU A 213 20.76 -0.08 4.82
N MET A 214 20.04 -0.68 5.78
CA MET A 214 19.23 -1.87 5.49
C MET A 214 18.00 -1.51 4.65
N SER A 215 17.29 -0.43 5.00
CA SER A 215 16.16 0.04 4.20
C SER A 215 16.61 0.47 2.80
N SER A 216 17.72 1.20 2.70
CA SER A 216 18.30 1.63 1.42
C SER A 216 18.61 0.49 0.45
N MET A 217 18.97 -0.70 0.95
CA MET A 217 19.21 -1.87 0.10
C MET A 217 17.94 -2.32 -0.62
N VAL A 218 16.82 -2.41 0.13
CA VAL A 218 15.55 -2.86 -0.45
C VAL A 218 14.93 -1.78 -1.34
N GLU A 219 15.06 -0.52 -0.96
CA GLU A 219 14.54 0.64 -1.70
C GLU A 219 15.22 0.79 -3.06
N ARG A 220 16.56 0.71 -3.11
CA ARG A 220 17.32 0.74 -4.37
C ARG A 220 16.87 -0.34 -5.35
N GLU A 221 16.74 -1.56 -4.86
CA GLU A 221 16.35 -2.68 -5.72
C GLU A 221 14.89 -2.55 -6.18
N ALA A 222 13.98 -2.10 -5.31
CA ALA A 222 12.59 -1.86 -5.69
C ALA A 222 12.47 -0.78 -6.78
N ILE A 223 13.12 0.37 -6.61
CA ILE A 223 13.14 1.47 -7.60
C ILE A 223 13.65 0.96 -8.95
N ARG A 224 14.78 0.24 -8.94
CA ARG A 224 15.39 -0.32 -10.15
C ARG A 224 14.46 -1.30 -10.88
N LEU A 225 13.83 -2.21 -10.14
CA LEU A 225 12.94 -3.23 -10.71
C LEU A 225 11.66 -2.62 -11.27
N ILE A 226 11.05 -1.65 -10.58
CA ILE A 226 9.86 -0.96 -11.09
C ILE A 226 10.19 -0.21 -12.38
N ALA A 227 11.25 0.60 -12.39
CA ALA A 227 11.62 1.36 -13.56
C ALA A 227 11.91 0.47 -14.79
N LYS A 228 12.57 -0.68 -14.57
CA LYS A 228 12.88 -1.67 -15.60
C LYS A 228 11.64 -2.39 -16.14
N SER A 229 10.75 -2.84 -15.26
CA SER A 229 9.79 -3.89 -15.62
C SER A 229 8.33 -3.42 -15.65
N LEU A 230 7.99 -2.30 -14.99
CA LEU A 230 6.62 -1.79 -14.97
C LEU A 230 6.07 -1.45 -16.36
N PRO A 231 6.81 -0.77 -17.27
CA PRO A 231 6.30 -0.51 -18.62
C PRO A 231 5.93 -1.79 -19.38
N THR A 232 6.74 -2.86 -19.22
CA THR A 232 6.47 -4.17 -19.84
C THR A 232 5.23 -4.83 -19.21
N ALA A 233 5.10 -4.80 -17.90
CA ALA A 233 3.94 -5.38 -17.19
C ALA A 233 2.63 -4.63 -17.53
N VAL A 234 2.69 -3.32 -17.81
CA VAL A 234 1.56 -2.51 -18.26
C VAL A 234 1.19 -2.84 -19.71
N ALA A 235 2.18 -2.94 -20.59
CA ALA A 235 1.96 -3.22 -22.01
C ALA A 235 1.48 -4.66 -22.27
N ASP A 236 2.02 -5.62 -21.51
CA ASP A 236 1.66 -7.04 -21.56
C ASP A 236 1.50 -7.60 -20.13
N GLY A 237 0.28 -7.55 -19.64
CA GLY A 237 -0.07 -8.08 -18.31
C GLY A 237 0.18 -9.58 -18.13
N THR A 238 0.36 -10.35 -19.21
CA THR A 238 0.64 -11.79 -19.18
C THR A 238 2.14 -12.10 -19.11
N ASN A 239 3.00 -11.10 -19.24
CA ASN A 239 4.44 -11.26 -19.10
C ASN A 239 4.81 -11.56 -17.63
N LEU A 240 4.91 -12.87 -17.33
CA LEU A 240 5.14 -13.36 -15.98
C LEU A 240 6.48 -12.88 -15.40
N ALA A 241 7.51 -12.68 -16.22
CA ALA A 241 8.81 -12.19 -15.76
C ALA A 241 8.69 -10.74 -15.27
N ALA A 242 8.03 -9.86 -16.05
CA ALA A 242 7.78 -8.48 -15.64
C ALA A 242 6.86 -8.41 -14.40
N ARG A 243 5.80 -9.25 -14.34
CA ARG A 243 4.95 -9.37 -13.14
C ARG A 243 5.74 -9.81 -11.91
N THR A 244 6.70 -10.72 -12.07
CA THR A 244 7.55 -11.21 -10.97
C THR A 244 8.45 -10.09 -10.46
N ASP A 245 9.09 -9.32 -11.33
CA ASP A 245 9.92 -8.17 -10.94
C ASP A 245 9.08 -7.13 -10.17
N VAL A 246 7.89 -6.77 -10.68
CA VAL A 246 7.01 -5.78 -10.04
C VAL A 246 6.44 -6.31 -8.71
N ALA A 247 6.05 -7.57 -8.63
CA ALA A 247 5.59 -8.19 -7.38
C ALA A 247 6.70 -8.23 -6.32
N PHE A 248 7.94 -8.53 -6.73
CA PHE A 248 9.08 -8.52 -5.80
C PHE A 248 9.38 -7.09 -5.32
N ALA A 249 9.39 -6.12 -6.23
CA ALA A 249 9.59 -4.72 -5.86
C ALA A 249 8.50 -4.21 -4.90
N ASN A 250 7.24 -4.62 -5.08
CA ASN A 250 6.16 -4.33 -4.15
C ASN A 250 6.44 -4.88 -2.74
N THR A 251 6.87 -6.14 -2.62
CA THR A 251 7.24 -6.73 -1.32
C THR A 251 8.42 -5.97 -0.67
N LEU A 252 9.41 -5.53 -1.47
CA LEU A 252 10.50 -4.68 -0.99
C LEU A 252 9.99 -3.31 -0.50
N GLY A 253 9.00 -2.71 -1.19
CA GLY A 253 8.31 -1.50 -0.76
C GLY A 253 7.61 -1.67 0.60
N GLY A 254 6.98 -2.83 0.84
CA GLY A 254 6.42 -3.17 2.16
C GLY A 254 7.48 -3.22 3.26
N TYR A 255 8.66 -3.77 2.97
CA TYR A 255 9.78 -3.73 3.92
C TYR A 255 10.33 -2.31 4.12
N SER A 256 10.30 -1.45 3.10
CA SER A 256 10.61 -0.03 3.24
C SER A 256 9.66 0.65 4.21
N MET A 257 8.35 0.46 4.05
CA MET A 257 7.35 1.04 4.97
C MET A 257 7.56 0.61 6.43
N GLU A 258 7.86 -0.66 6.67
CA GLU A 258 8.08 -1.18 8.02
C GLU A 258 9.35 -0.62 8.67
N THR A 259 10.33 -0.16 7.90
CA THR A 259 11.66 0.22 8.39
C THR A 259 11.99 1.69 8.30
N SER A 260 11.66 2.35 7.21
CA SER A 260 11.92 3.77 6.95
C SER A 260 10.66 4.61 6.79
N SER A 261 9.49 3.97 6.61
CA SER A 261 8.18 4.60 6.42
C SER A 261 8.07 5.41 5.13
N CYS A 262 6.84 5.77 4.76
CA CYS A 262 6.58 6.81 3.78
C CYS A 262 6.86 8.20 4.35
N THR A 263 6.81 9.21 3.52
CA THR A 263 6.84 10.63 3.84
C THR A 263 5.47 11.27 3.57
N SER A 264 5.41 12.60 3.52
CA SER A 264 4.11 13.29 3.41
C SER A 264 3.40 13.09 2.06
N GLU A 265 4.05 12.64 0.99
CA GLU A 265 3.38 12.36 -0.30
C GLU A 265 2.15 11.47 -0.11
N HIS A 266 2.30 10.38 0.66
CA HIS A 266 1.20 9.46 0.94
C HIS A 266 0.05 10.10 1.72
N THR A 267 0.31 10.92 2.75
CA THR A 267 -0.79 11.56 3.47
C THR A 267 -1.44 12.70 2.68
N LEU A 268 -0.72 13.34 1.76
CA LEU A 268 -1.31 14.26 0.80
C LEU A 268 -2.32 13.54 -0.11
N GLU A 269 -1.95 12.37 -0.61
CA GLU A 269 -2.86 11.53 -1.41
C GLU A 269 -4.05 11.02 -0.57
N HIS A 270 -3.83 10.64 0.68
CA HIS A 270 -4.91 10.22 1.57
C HIS A 270 -5.98 11.30 1.74
N ALA A 271 -5.59 12.58 1.76
CA ALA A 271 -6.54 13.67 1.79
C ALA A 271 -7.36 13.78 0.49
N LEU A 272 -6.73 13.55 -0.67
CA LEU A 272 -7.43 13.54 -1.95
C LEU A 272 -8.45 12.38 -2.04
N SER A 273 -8.01 11.15 -1.78
CA SER A 273 -8.87 9.96 -1.90
C SER A 273 -9.80 9.74 -0.70
N GLY A 274 -9.58 10.41 0.41
CA GLY A 274 -10.50 10.47 1.54
C GLY A 274 -11.76 11.29 1.22
N GLU A 275 -11.58 12.44 0.57
CA GLU A 275 -12.68 13.29 0.07
C GLU A 275 -13.31 12.71 -1.21
N HIS A 276 -12.49 12.22 -2.13
CA HIS A 276 -12.92 11.70 -3.45
C HIS A 276 -12.67 10.18 -3.52
N GLN A 277 -13.56 9.39 -2.92
CA GLN A 277 -13.39 7.94 -2.74
C GLN A 277 -13.27 7.14 -4.05
N ASP A 278 -13.76 7.70 -5.17
CA ASP A 278 -13.61 7.10 -6.51
C ASP A 278 -12.20 7.29 -7.08
N LEU A 279 -11.34 8.11 -6.45
CA LEU A 279 -9.95 8.28 -6.85
C LEU A 279 -9.13 7.05 -6.44
N PRO A 280 -8.57 6.29 -7.41
CA PRO A 280 -7.65 5.21 -7.08
C PRO A 280 -6.37 5.77 -6.44
N HIS A 281 -5.95 5.21 -5.33
CA HIS A 281 -4.80 5.67 -4.54
C HIS A 281 -3.54 5.94 -5.39
N GLY A 282 -3.08 4.95 -6.16
CA GLY A 282 -1.90 5.14 -7.01
C GLY A 282 -2.07 6.21 -8.11
N ALA A 283 -3.33 6.51 -8.53
CA ALA A 283 -3.56 7.62 -9.45
C ALA A 283 -3.37 8.97 -8.76
N GLY A 284 -3.83 9.10 -7.52
CA GLY A 284 -3.62 10.29 -6.70
C GLY A 284 -2.14 10.57 -6.49
N LEU A 285 -1.36 9.55 -6.07
CA LEU A 285 0.09 9.65 -5.93
C LEU A 285 0.77 10.11 -7.22
N ILE A 286 0.46 9.48 -8.37
CA ILE A 286 1.02 9.85 -9.67
C ILE A 286 0.75 11.34 -9.98
N MET A 287 -0.46 11.84 -9.71
CA MET A 287 -0.82 13.22 -10.03
C MET A 287 -0.02 14.24 -9.22
N ILE A 288 0.27 13.97 -7.95
CA ILE A 288 0.98 14.92 -7.09
C ILE A 288 2.50 14.76 -7.11
N SER A 289 3.02 13.59 -7.51
CA SER A 289 4.43 13.20 -7.36
C SER A 289 5.43 14.21 -7.94
N LEU A 290 5.23 14.65 -9.19
CA LEU A 290 6.19 15.56 -9.84
C LEU A 290 6.27 16.93 -9.14
N ALA A 291 5.16 17.46 -8.64
CA ALA A 291 5.16 18.71 -7.88
C ALA A 291 5.77 18.51 -6.49
N TYR A 292 5.44 17.41 -5.82
CA TYR A 292 5.98 17.04 -4.52
C TYR A 292 7.51 16.96 -4.56
N TYR A 293 8.06 16.14 -5.44
CA TYR A 293 9.53 15.98 -5.53
C TYR A 293 10.21 17.25 -6.06
N ARG A 294 9.57 18.01 -6.96
CA ARG A 294 10.10 19.32 -7.39
C ARG A 294 10.21 20.28 -6.23
N HIS A 295 9.21 20.30 -5.34
CA HIS A 295 9.25 21.13 -4.15
C HIS A 295 10.43 20.77 -3.24
N LEU A 296 10.61 19.48 -2.92
CA LEU A 296 11.73 18.99 -2.09
C LEU A 296 13.10 19.33 -2.71
N ILE A 297 13.26 19.09 -4.02
CA ILE A 297 14.49 19.38 -4.76
C ILE A 297 14.77 20.90 -4.74
N GLY A 298 13.75 21.72 -5.01
CA GLY A 298 13.86 23.18 -4.99
C GLY A 298 14.26 23.75 -3.65
N LYS A 299 13.96 23.05 -2.55
CA LYS A 299 14.40 23.39 -1.18
C LYS A 299 15.77 22.77 -0.82
N GLY A 300 16.40 22.04 -1.72
CA GLY A 300 17.73 21.45 -1.53
C GLY A 300 17.74 20.18 -0.67
N ALA A 301 16.61 19.47 -0.56
CA ALA A 301 16.53 18.21 0.18
C ALA A 301 17.31 17.10 -0.53
N CYS A 302 18.13 16.33 0.18
CA CYS A 302 18.76 15.07 -0.22
C CYS A 302 19.28 14.99 -1.68
N PRO A 303 20.06 15.97 -2.20
CA PRO A 303 20.40 16.07 -3.62
C PRO A 303 21.07 14.80 -4.17
N GLU A 304 21.96 14.16 -3.39
CA GLU A 304 22.65 12.93 -3.82
C GLU A 304 21.66 11.76 -3.98
N LYS A 305 20.65 11.66 -3.13
CA LYS A 305 19.64 10.60 -3.21
C LYS A 305 18.78 10.74 -4.47
N PHE A 306 18.39 11.95 -4.85
CA PHE A 306 17.68 12.19 -6.11
C PHE A 306 18.50 11.84 -7.34
N VAL A 307 19.80 12.20 -7.36
CA VAL A 307 20.71 11.78 -8.45
C VAL A 307 20.82 10.26 -8.50
N GLU A 308 20.93 9.59 -7.36
CA GLU A 308 20.98 8.13 -7.30
C GLU A 308 19.69 7.49 -7.80
N MET A 309 18.52 7.96 -7.39
CA MET A 309 17.22 7.47 -7.87
C MET A 309 17.07 7.64 -9.39
N ALA A 310 17.51 8.78 -9.95
CA ALA A 310 17.52 8.97 -11.40
C ALA A 310 18.34 7.89 -12.12
N LYS A 311 19.51 7.55 -11.60
CA LYS A 311 20.37 6.48 -12.15
C LYS A 311 19.72 5.11 -12.04
N LEU A 312 19.12 4.78 -10.88
CA LEU A 312 18.38 3.55 -10.67
C LEU A 312 17.19 3.41 -11.64
N MET A 313 16.60 4.53 -12.04
CA MET A 313 15.53 4.61 -13.04
C MET A 313 16.02 4.62 -14.49
N GLY A 314 17.32 4.38 -14.72
CA GLY A 314 17.88 4.24 -16.05
C GLY A 314 18.47 5.51 -16.66
N LYS A 315 18.51 6.64 -15.95
CA LYS A 315 19.21 7.86 -16.38
C LYS A 315 20.65 7.83 -15.85
N GLU A 316 21.48 6.96 -16.44
CA GLU A 316 22.85 6.69 -15.97
C GLU A 316 23.76 7.93 -15.94
N ASP A 317 23.50 8.91 -16.82
CA ASP A 317 24.21 10.18 -16.94
C ASP A 317 23.71 11.26 -15.94
N ALA A 318 22.79 10.94 -15.03
CA ALA A 318 22.26 11.88 -14.06
C ALA A 318 23.37 12.49 -13.20
N THR A 319 23.35 13.82 -13.07
CA THR A 319 24.33 14.63 -12.32
C THR A 319 23.71 15.65 -11.38
N LYS A 320 22.43 15.93 -11.54
CA LYS A 320 21.67 16.90 -10.77
C LYS A 320 20.33 16.31 -10.26
N PRO A 321 19.79 16.78 -9.13
CA PRO A 321 18.56 16.24 -8.54
C PRO A 321 17.35 16.25 -9.50
N GLU A 322 17.25 17.27 -10.37
CA GLU A 322 16.15 17.41 -11.33
C GLU A 322 16.11 16.28 -12.37
N ASP A 323 17.22 15.56 -12.57
CA ASP A 323 17.28 14.38 -13.43
C ASP A 323 16.32 13.27 -12.98
N PHE A 324 15.99 13.22 -11.67
CA PHE A 324 14.98 12.34 -11.14
C PHE A 324 13.56 12.69 -11.65
N LEU A 325 13.23 13.98 -11.72
CA LEU A 325 11.93 14.42 -12.26
C LEU A 325 11.78 14.03 -13.73
N ASP A 326 12.86 14.13 -14.52
CA ASP A 326 12.87 13.70 -15.90
C ASP A 326 12.66 12.18 -16.02
N ALA A 327 13.34 11.38 -15.19
CA ALA A 327 13.21 9.93 -15.16
C ALA A 327 11.79 9.50 -14.73
N LEU A 328 11.23 10.13 -13.69
CA LEU A 328 9.87 9.87 -13.22
C LEU A 328 8.83 10.22 -14.29
N ALA A 329 8.95 11.39 -14.94
CA ALA A 329 8.04 11.80 -16.02
C ALA A 329 8.14 10.85 -17.22
N ALA A 330 9.36 10.38 -17.56
CA ALA A 330 9.56 9.40 -18.62
C ALA A 330 8.88 8.06 -18.29
N LEU A 331 8.97 7.58 -17.05
CA LEU A 331 8.30 6.35 -16.60
C LEU A 331 6.77 6.51 -16.61
N GLN A 332 6.23 7.64 -16.13
CA GLN A 332 4.79 7.94 -16.21
C GLN A 332 4.30 7.90 -17.66
N LYS A 333 5.06 8.48 -18.59
CA LYS A 333 4.75 8.47 -20.02
C LYS A 333 4.81 7.05 -20.61
N ALA A 334 5.83 6.27 -20.27
CA ALA A 334 5.98 4.89 -20.73
C ALA A 334 4.83 3.98 -20.27
N CYS A 335 4.26 4.26 -19.08
CA CYS A 335 3.11 3.55 -18.53
C CYS A 335 1.74 4.17 -18.93
N GLY A 336 1.73 5.26 -19.72
CA GLY A 336 0.49 5.91 -20.20
C GLY A 336 -0.32 6.63 -19.13
N VAL A 337 0.31 7.06 -18.03
CA VAL A 337 -0.35 7.70 -16.88
C VAL A 337 0.03 9.18 -16.68
N ASN A 338 0.80 9.75 -17.59
CA ASN A 338 1.26 11.14 -17.53
C ASN A 338 0.16 12.20 -17.77
N ASN A 339 -1.05 11.79 -18.16
CA ASN A 339 -2.17 12.68 -18.50
C ASN A 339 -3.32 12.60 -17.48
N LEU A 340 -3.10 11.98 -16.31
CA LEU A 340 -4.09 11.96 -15.23
C LEU A 340 -4.41 13.38 -14.75
N LYS A 341 -5.67 13.65 -14.44
CA LYS A 341 -6.14 14.97 -14.01
C LYS A 341 -6.99 14.86 -12.74
N MET A 342 -6.75 15.74 -11.80
CA MET A 342 -7.58 15.87 -10.60
C MET A 342 -9.02 16.23 -10.94
N SER A 343 -9.23 17.07 -11.98
CA SER A 343 -10.56 17.47 -12.44
C SER A 343 -11.42 16.32 -12.97
N ASP A 344 -10.81 15.22 -13.45
CA ASP A 344 -11.54 14.02 -13.90
C ASP A 344 -12.20 13.27 -12.72
N TYR A 345 -11.76 13.54 -11.49
CA TYR A 345 -12.30 12.99 -10.25
C TYR A 345 -13.11 14.00 -9.44
N GLY A 346 -13.45 15.16 -10.03
CA GLY A 346 -14.25 16.20 -9.39
C GLY A 346 -13.50 17.05 -8.38
N ILE A 347 -12.18 16.87 -8.25
CA ILE A 347 -11.34 17.69 -7.35
C ILE A 347 -11.23 19.11 -7.91
N THR A 348 -11.36 20.11 -7.06
CA THR A 348 -11.30 21.53 -7.43
C THR A 348 -10.30 22.30 -6.55
N PRO A 349 -9.67 23.39 -7.06
CA PRO A 349 -8.63 24.11 -6.30
C PRO A 349 -9.10 24.75 -5.00
N ASP A 350 -10.37 25.06 -4.86
CA ASP A 350 -10.94 25.61 -3.63
C ASP A 350 -10.99 24.62 -2.45
N GLU A 351 -10.82 23.31 -2.73
CA GLU A 351 -10.73 22.27 -1.71
C GLU A 351 -9.32 22.16 -1.10
N PHE A 352 -8.25 22.63 -1.78
CA PHE A 352 -6.86 22.41 -1.36
C PHE A 352 -6.53 22.90 0.05
N PRO A 353 -7.02 24.06 0.56
CA PRO A 353 -6.79 24.45 1.94
C PRO A 353 -7.43 23.47 2.96
N GLY A 354 -8.56 22.87 2.63
CA GLY A 354 -9.20 21.82 3.42
C GLY A 354 -8.38 20.53 3.41
N MET A 355 -7.95 20.10 2.22
CA MET A 355 -7.14 18.90 2.03
C MET A 355 -5.77 18.99 2.72
N ALA A 356 -5.13 20.17 2.72
CA ALA A 356 -3.89 20.40 3.47
C ALA A 356 -4.07 20.15 4.97
N LYS A 357 -5.19 20.59 5.56
CA LYS A 357 -5.52 20.31 6.97
C LYS A 357 -5.87 18.84 7.18
N LEU A 358 -6.65 18.24 6.27
CA LEU A 358 -7.04 16.83 6.35
C LEU A 358 -5.81 15.92 6.31
N SER A 359 -4.80 16.23 5.48
CA SER A 359 -3.54 15.46 5.44
C SER A 359 -2.80 15.46 6.78
N ARG A 360 -2.87 16.57 7.54
CA ARG A 360 -2.29 16.66 8.89
C ARG A 360 -3.07 15.80 9.90
N THR A 361 -4.38 15.68 9.74
CA THR A 361 -5.23 14.89 10.66
C THR A 361 -5.14 13.41 10.32
N ALA A 362 -5.22 13.04 9.05
CA ALA A 362 -5.33 11.65 8.60
C ALA A 362 -4.09 10.81 8.99
N VAL A 363 -2.90 11.16 8.50
CA VAL A 363 -1.63 10.49 8.85
C VAL A 363 -0.52 11.54 9.02
N GLY A 364 -0.75 12.54 9.85
CA GLY A 364 0.14 13.69 10.03
C GLY A 364 1.57 13.35 10.45
N VAL A 365 1.77 12.21 11.10
CA VAL A 365 3.11 11.73 11.49
C VAL A 365 4.05 11.54 10.29
N LEU A 366 3.54 11.37 9.08
CA LEU A 366 4.37 11.22 7.88
C LEU A 366 5.14 12.49 7.53
N PHE A 367 4.64 13.67 7.92
CA PHE A 367 5.37 14.93 7.77
C PHE A 367 6.64 14.99 8.65
N ASP A 368 6.66 14.28 9.77
CA ASP A 368 7.84 14.19 10.63
C ASP A 368 8.95 13.34 10.00
N PHE A 369 8.63 12.56 8.97
CA PHE A 369 9.57 11.71 8.25
C PHE A 369 10.11 12.35 6.97
N ASP A 370 9.56 13.49 6.56
CA ASP A 370 10.09 14.26 5.44
C ASP A 370 11.55 14.67 5.68
N PRO A 371 12.38 14.72 4.62
CA PRO A 371 13.76 15.18 4.74
C PRO A 371 13.87 16.67 5.11
N ILE A 372 12.80 17.44 4.89
CA ILE A 372 12.64 18.85 5.28
C ILE A 372 11.18 19.08 5.71
N PRO A 373 10.94 20.03 6.63
CA PRO A 373 9.57 20.38 7.02
C PRO A 373 8.77 21.00 5.86
N LEU A 374 7.50 20.62 5.73
CA LEU A 374 6.53 21.25 4.83
C LEU A 374 5.47 22.00 5.64
N SER A 375 5.21 23.26 5.28
CA SER A 375 4.09 24.05 5.81
C SER A 375 2.78 23.71 5.06
N ASP A 376 1.63 24.17 5.58
CA ASP A 376 0.36 24.03 4.89
C ASP A 376 0.34 24.79 3.56
N ASP A 377 1.02 25.96 3.49
CA ASP A 377 1.18 26.69 2.23
C ASP A 377 2.00 25.91 1.20
N ASP A 378 3.07 25.20 1.63
CA ASP A 378 3.82 24.30 0.74
C ASP A 378 2.93 23.19 0.18
N VAL A 379 2.09 22.59 1.02
CA VAL A 379 1.11 21.54 0.61
C VAL A 379 0.10 22.10 -0.39
N ILE A 380 -0.50 23.27 -0.12
CA ILE A 380 -1.43 23.94 -1.04
C ILE A 380 -0.74 24.24 -2.38
N ASN A 381 0.51 24.68 -2.38
CA ASN A 381 1.28 24.91 -3.59
C ASN A 381 1.53 23.61 -4.38
N ILE A 382 1.87 22.51 -3.70
CA ILE A 382 2.04 21.19 -4.33
C ILE A 382 0.72 20.76 -5.03
N PHE A 383 -0.43 20.86 -4.36
CA PHE A 383 -1.72 20.57 -4.99
C PHE A 383 -2.02 21.50 -6.18
N THR A 384 -1.73 22.79 -6.03
CA THR A 384 -1.96 23.78 -7.09
C THR A 384 -1.12 23.51 -8.33
N GLU A 385 0.19 23.17 -8.17
CA GLU A 385 1.06 22.81 -9.26
C GLU A 385 0.68 21.46 -9.92
N SER A 386 0.03 20.58 -9.16
CA SER A 386 -0.42 19.28 -9.63
C SER A 386 -1.76 19.34 -10.37
N TYR A 387 -2.52 20.41 -10.16
CA TYR A 387 -3.86 20.54 -10.72
C TYR A 387 -3.89 20.62 -12.24
N ARG A 388 -4.71 19.79 -12.85
CA ARG A 388 -5.01 19.78 -14.29
C ARG A 388 -6.48 19.49 -14.53
#